data_bc0370eccb577ed2c37f980c1229c25e
#
_entry.id   bc0370eccb577ed2c37f980c1229c25e
#
_cell.length_a   1.000
_cell.length_b   1.000
_cell.length_c   1.000
_cell.angle_alpha   90.00
_cell.angle_beta   90.00
_cell.angle_gamma   90.00
#
_symmetry.space_group_name_H-M   'P 1'
#
loop_
_entity.id
_entity.type
_entity.pdbx_description
1 polymer ?
#
loop_
_entity_poly.entity_id
_entity_poly.type
_entity_poly.pdbx_seq_one_letter_code
_entity_poly.pdbx_strand_id
1 'polypeptide(L)'
;MKRFKSSVPQTPFNRALKYLSYRTRSFKEVYDYLVKKAYSEEEIHTTLKQLQDLHFLNDNEFAQSYAKSRQAKGKSKRTILYELKQKGIDREKTEQILETLKDDLQNATEYIEKYAKQLARFSDEEREKKIINRLRLRGYNWDTISKVIKKPFFEE
;
A
#
# COMPACT_ATOMS: atom_id res chain seq x y z
N MET A 1 7.40 38.75 -23.29
CA MET A 1 8.31 38.00 -22.38
C MET A 1 8.23 36.52 -22.70
N LYS A 2 9.19 35.94 -23.45
CA LYS A 2 9.22 34.53 -23.78
C LYS A 2 9.63 33.77 -22.51
N ARG A 3 8.70 32.99 -21.91
CA ARG A 3 9.04 32.02 -20.88
C ARG A 3 9.98 30.98 -21.51
N PHE A 4 11.25 31.02 -21.17
CA PHE A 4 12.13 29.88 -21.41
C PHE A 4 11.59 28.70 -20.60
N LYS A 5 10.86 27.82 -21.25
CA LYS A 5 10.67 26.45 -20.73
C LYS A 5 12.05 25.81 -20.82
N SER A 6 12.78 25.73 -19.70
CA SER A 6 13.91 24.84 -19.58
C SER A 6 13.39 23.41 -19.72
N SER A 7 13.40 22.89 -20.93
CA SER A 7 13.03 21.51 -21.19
C SER A 7 14.17 20.64 -20.69
N VAL A 8 14.07 20.14 -19.47
CA VAL A 8 14.93 19.05 -18.98
C VAL A 8 14.86 17.94 -20.04
N PRO A 9 16.00 17.42 -20.51
CA PRO A 9 15.99 16.35 -21.52
C PRO A 9 15.09 15.20 -21.08
N GLN A 10 14.28 14.70 -22.01
CA GLN A 10 13.31 13.61 -21.72
C GLN A 10 14.01 12.23 -21.74
N THR A 11 15.12 12.12 -21.03
CA THR A 11 15.82 10.85 -20.82
C THR A 11 15.00 9.91 -19.93
N PRO A 12 15.16 8.57 -20.04
CA PRO A 12 14.49 7.64 -19.14
C PRO A 12 14.79 7.94 -17.68
N PHE A 13 16.03 8.32 -17.35
CA PHE A 13 16.42 8.68 -16.00
C PHE A 13 15.66 9.91 -15.46
N ASN A 14 15.59 11.00 -16.22
CA ASN A 14 14.88 12.22 -15.82
C ASN A 14 13.37 11.99 -15.70
N ARG A 15 12.79 11.16 -16.58
CA ARG A 15 11.39 10.77 -16.47
C ARG A 15 11.12 9.93 -15.22
N ALA A 16 11.99 8.98 -14.92
CA ALA A 16 11.88 8.16 -13.72
C ALA A 16 12.02 8.98 -12.45
N LEU A 17 12.99 9.92 -12.37
CA LEU A 17 13.12 10.83 -11.25
C LEU A 17 11.86 11.68 -11.02
N LYS A 18 11.29 12.22 -12.09
CA LYS A 18 10.03 12.96 -12.00
C LYS A 18 8.89 12.06 -11.51
N TYR A 19 8.81 10.82 -11.97
CA TYR A 19 7.80 9.85 -11.53
C TYR A 19 7.95 9.48 -10.06
N LEU A 20 9.18 9.34 -9.58
CA LEU A 20 9.52 9.08 -8.17
C LEU A 20 9.30 10.30 -7.26
N SER A 21 9.34 11.53 -7.78
CA SER A 21 9.15 12.74 -6.97
C SER A 21 7.74 12.86 -6.39
N TYR A 22 6.76 12.20 -6.95
CA TYR A 22 5.36 12.23 -6.47
C TYR A 22 5.12 11.29 -5.29
N ARG A 23 5.76 10.14 -5.26
CA ARG A 23 5.75 9.16 -4.17
C ARG A 23 6.80 8.08 -4.39
N THR A 24 7.12 7.34 -3.36
CA THR A 24 7.91 6.11 -3.47
C THR A 24 7.25 5.09 -4.40
N ARG A 25 8.05 4.37 -5.15
CA ARG A 25 7.61 3.37 -6.15
C ARG A 25 8.43 2.11 -6.03
N SER A 26 7.84 0.96 -6.36
CA SER A 26 8.60 -0.27 -6.54
C SER A 26 9.39 -0.25 -7.85
N PHE A 27 10.40 -1.11 -7.93
CA PHE A 27 11.15 -1.37 -9.17
C PHE A 27 10.20 -1.68 -10.34
N LYS A 28 9.23 -2.59 -10.12
CA LYS A 28 8.25 -2.94 -11.14
C LYS A 28 7.41 -1.75 -11.61
N GLU A 29 6.99 -0.87 -10.72
CA GLU A 29 6.20 0.31 -11.10
C GLU A 29 7.01 1.26 -12.00
N VAL A 30 8.30 1.46 -11.71
CA VAL A 30 9.17 2.30 -12.54
C VAL A 30 9.45 1.63 -13.88
N TYR A 31 9.72 0.32 -13.89
CA TYR A 31 9.88 -0.47 -15.10
C TYR A 31 8.64 -0.34 -16.02
N ASP A 32 7.46 -0.64 -15.50
CA ASP A 32 6.19 -0.58 -16.25
C ASP A 32 5.93 0.84 -16.78
N TYR A 33 6.26 1.86 -16.01
CA TYR A 33 6.15 3.26 -16.44
C TYR A 33 7.07 3.58 -17.63
N LEU A 34 8.32 3.15 -17.59
CA LEU A 34 9.28 3.39 -18.69
C LEU A 34 8.93 2.60 -19.94
N VAL A 35 8.42 1.36 -19.80
CA VAL A 35 7.86 0.58 -20.92
C VAL A 35 6.73 1.35 -21.61
N LYS A 36 5.80 1.92 -20.85
CA LYS A 36 4.71 2.74 -21.39
C LYS A 36 5.20 4.02 -22.09
N LYS A 37 6.40 4.49 -21.76
CA LYS A 37 7.04 5.64 -22.41
C LYS A 37 7.87 5.24 -23.62
N ALA A 38 7.80 3.98 -24.04
CA ALA A 38 8.44 3.41 -25.23
C ALA A 38 9.97 3.48 -25.24
N TYR A 39 10.61 3.41 -24.08
CA TYR A 39 12.04 3.20 -23.98
C TYR A 39 12.39 1.73 -24.24
N SER A 40 13.60 1.48 -24.78
CA SER A 40 14.10 0.12 -25.00
C SER A 40 14.41 -0.59 -23.68
N GLU A 41 14.44 -1.93 -23.71
CA GLU A 41 14.82 -2.75 -22.56
C GLU A 41 16.20 -2.36 -22.01
N GLU A 42 17.17 -2.10 -22.89
CA GLU A 42 18.52 -1.69 -22.50
C GLU A 42 18.52 -0.34 -21.77
N GLU A 43 17.81 0.65 -22.29
CA GLU A 43 17.64 1.97 -21.64
C GLU A 43 16.96 1.83 -20.27
N ILE A 44 15.94 0.99 -20.17
CA ILE A 44 15.21 0.74 -18.93
C ILE A 44 16.12 0.10 -17.90
N HIS A 45 16.80 -1.00 -18.24
CA HIS A 45 17.69 -1.70 -17.30
C HIS A 45 18.83 -0.81 -16.82
N THR A 46 19.46 -0.03 -17.72
CA THR A 46 20.50 0.92 -17.36
C THR A 46 19.97 1.97 -16.37
N THR A 47 18.80 2.51 -16.66
CA THR A 47 18.15 3.53 -15.80
C THR A 47 17.83 2.96 -14.42
N LEU A 48 17.21 1.77 -14.34
CA LEU A 48 16.82 1.15 -13.08
C LEU A 48 18.05 0.86 -12.22
N LYS A 49 19.15 0.39 -12.82
CA LYS A 49 20.41 0.17 -12.11
C LYS A 49 20.98 1.48 -11.54
N GLN A 50 21.00 2.55 -12.33
CA GLN A 50 21.43 3.87 -11.87
C GLN A 50 20.58 4.38 -10.70
N LEU A 51 19.26 4.20 -10.76
CA LEU A 51 18.35 4.60 -9.69
C LEU A 51 18.57 3.81 -8.40
N GLN A 52 18.90 2.53 -8.50
CA GLN A 52 19.26 1.69 -7.36
C GLN A 52 20.60 2.10 -6.77
N ASP A 53 21.62 2.30 -7.58
CA ASP A 53 22.97 2.69 -7.15
C ASP A 53 22.96 4.06 -6.46
N LEU A 54 22.08 4.96 -6.88
CA LEU A 54 21.87 6.29 -6.28
C LEU A 54 20.84 6.29 -5.13
N HIS A 55 20.36 5.13 -4.72
CA HIS A 55 19.35 4.95 -3.66
C HIS A 55 17.99 5.64 -3.89
N PHE A 56 17.65 5.99 -5.12
CA PHE A 56 16.31 6.48 -5.48
C PHE A 56 15.27 5.34 -5.58
N LEU A 57 15.73 4.11 -5.72
CA LEU A 57 14.91 2.92 -5.90
C LEU A 57 15.36 1.82 -4.95
N ASN A 58 14.49 1.42 -4.03
CA ASN A 58 14.74 0.39 -3.03
C ASN A 58 13.44 -0.34 -2.69
N ASP A 59 13.29 -1.57 -3.21
CA ASP A 59 12.08 -2.38 -3.02
C ASP A 59 11.83 -2.76 -1.57
N ASN A 60 12.89 -2.93 -0.76
CA ASN A 60 12.74 -3.27 0.64
C ASN A 60 12.13 -2.11 1.44
N GLU A 61 12.64 -0.90 1.27
CA GLU A 61 12.10 0.31 1.90
C GLU A 61 10.69 0.61 1.40
N PHE A 62 10.46 0.47 0.09
CA PHE A 62 9.14 0.62 -0.50
C PHE A 62 8.13 -0.34 0.14
N ALA A 63 8.46 -1.63 0.20
CA ALA A 63 7.56 -2.67 0.70
C ALA A 63 7.24 -2.48 2.20
N GLN A 64 8.23 -2.11 3.01
CA GLN A 64 8.02 -1.83 4.44
C GLN A 64 7.11 -0.62 4.66
N SER A 65 7.37 0.49 3.98
CA SER A 65 6.57 1.71 4.09
C SER A 65 5.15 1.48 3.57
N TYR A 66 5.02 0.77 2.45
CA TYR A 66 3.73 0.43 1.86
C TYR A 66 2.89 -0.43 2.80
N ALA A 67 3.47 -1.50 3.33
CA ALA A 67 2.79 -2.41 4.26
C ALA A 67 2.28 -1.69 5.52
N LYS A 68 3.12 -0.86 6.14
CA LYS A 68 2.74 -0.05 7.31
C LYS A 68 1.61 0.93 6.98
N SER A 69 1.69 1.60 5.86
CA SER A 69 0.65 2.53 5.41
C SER A 69 -0.69 1.83 5.15
N ARG A 70 -0.66 0.65 4.53
CA ARG A 70 -1.88 -0.14 4.27
C ARG A 70 -2.49 -0.68 5.56
N GLN A 71 -1.66 -1.15 6.49
CA GLN A 71 -2.12 -1.57 7.81
C GLN A 71 -2.76 -0.41 8.58
N ALA A 72 -2.15 0.77 8.57
CA ALA A 72 -2.71 1.97 9.20
C ALA A 72 -4.08 2.37 8.63
N LYS A 73 -4.34 2.03 7.35
CA LYS A 73 -5.65 2.19 6.70
C LYS A 73 -6.62 1.03 6.97
N GLY A 74 -6.28 0.13 7.86
CA GLY A 74 -7.12 -0.99 8.28
C GLY A 74 -7.13 -2.18 7.32
N LYS A 75 -6.17 -2.32 6.40
CA LYS A 75 -6.09 -3.47 5.51
C LYS A 75 -5.56 -4.71 6.21
N SER A 76 -6.11 -5.89 5.90
CA SER A 76 -5.63 -7.18 6.39
C SER A 76 -4.26 -7.55 5.81
N LYS A 77 -3.52 -8.42 6.52
CA LYS A 77 -2.24 -8.94 6.01
C LYS A 77 -2.39 -9.64 4.65
N ARG A 78 -3.48 -10.38 4.45
CA ARG A 78 -3.77 -11.03 3.17
C ARG A 78 -3.92 -10.02 2.02
N THR A 79 -4.60 -8.92 2.26
CA THR A 79 -4.73 -7.84 1.25
C THR A 79 -3.38 -7.19 0.97
N ILE A 80 -2.59 -6.91 2.00
CA ILE A 80 -1.25 -6.33 1.86
C ILE A 80 -0.32 -7.26 1.07
N LEU A 81 -0.34 -8.57 1.36
CA LEU A 81 0.40 -9.59 0.61
C LEU A 81 0.06 -9.54 -0.88
N TYR A 82 -1.23 -9.53 -1.20
CA TYR A 82 -1.70 -9.46 -2.58
C TYR A 82 -1.24 -8.17 -3.27
N GLU A 83 -1.42 -7.02 -2.63
CA GLU A 83 -1.03 -5.73 -3.19
C GLU A 83 0.49 -5.64 -3.42
N LEU A 84 1.32 -6.10 -2.48
CA LEU A 84 2.78 -6.12 -2.64
C LEU A 84 3.23 -7.05 -3.78
N LYS A 85 2.56 -8.21 -3.94
CA LYS A 85 2.79 -9.09 -5.09
C LYS A 85 2.51 -8.38 -6.42
N GLN A 86 1.41 -7.61 -6.51
CA GLN A 86 1.09 -6.80 -7.70
C GLN A 86 2.14 -5.71 -7.96
N LYS A 87 2.83 -5.25 -6.91
CA LYS A 87 3.94 -4.29 -6.99
C LYS A 87 5.29 -4.93 -7.31
N GLY A 88 5.33 -6.25 -7.56
CA GLY A 88 6.53 -6.98 -7.91
C GLY A 88 7.46 -7.33 -6.75
N ILE A 89 6.97 -7.24 -5.52
CA ILE A 89 7.72 -7.68 -4.33
C ILE A 89 7.60 -9.21 -4.20
N ASP A 90 8.72 -9.89 -4.01
CA ASP A 90 8.71 -11.34 -3.86
C ASP A 90 7.99 -11.78 -2.58
N ARG A 91 7.54 -13.04 -2.59
CA ARG A 91 6.71 -13.59 -1.53
C ARG A 91 7.45 -13.70 -0.20
N GLU A 92 8.67 -14.19 -0.22
CA GLU A 92 9.46 -14.40 0.99
C GLU A 92 9.71 -13.08 1.72
N LYS A 93 10.15 -12.05 0.98
CA LYS A 93 10.33 -10.70 1.52
C LYS A 93 9.02 -10.13 2.07
N THR A 94 7.93 -10.33 1.37
CA THR A 94 6.61 -9.87 1.82
C THR A 94 6.20 -10.57 3.12
N GLU A 95 6.36 -11.87 3.23
CA GLU A 95 6.02 -12.63 4.44
C GLU A 95 6.84 -12.15 5.64
N GLN A 96 8.14 -11.92 5.47
CA GLN A 96 9.01 -11.34 6.53
C GLN A 96 8.52 -9.97 6.99
N ILE A 97 8.09 -9.11 6.07
CA ILE A 97 7.53 -7.80 6.40
C ILE A 97 6.21 -7.94 7.16
N LEU A 98 5.33 -8.85 6.74
CA LEU A 98 4.04 -9.07 7.39
C LEU A 98 4.17 -9.59 8.83
N GLU A 99 5.24 -10.32 9.15
CA GLU A 99 5.54 -10.77 10.51
C GLU A 99 5.81 -9.59 11.47
N THR A 100 6.34 -8.48 10.95
CA THR A 100 6.60 -7.26 11.75
C THR A 100 5.38 -6.41 12.01
N LEU A 101 4.27 -6.68 11.32
CA LEU A 101 3.02 -5.93 11.46
C LEU A 101 2.16 -6.48 12.60
N LYS A 102 1.27 -5.64 13.12
CA LYS A 102 0.21 -6.08 14.06
C LYS A 102 -0.59 -7.25 13.47
N ASP A 103 -1.06 -8.14 14.32
CA ASP A 103 -1.98 -9.19 13.87
C ASP A 103 -3.32 -8.60 13.37
N ASP A 104 -4.04 -9.39 12.59
CA ASP A 104 -5.27 -8.95 11.93
C ASP A 104 -6.39 -8.63 12.94
N LEU A 105 -6.49 -9.35 14.05
CA LEU A 105 -7.50 -9.08 15.06
C LEU A 105 -7.27 -7.72 15.74
N GLN A 106 -6.03 -7.45 16.12
CA GLN A 106 -5.66 -6.16 16.70
C GLN A 106 -5.92 -5.03 15.70
N ASN A 107 -5.44 -5.17 14.47
CA ASN A 107 -5.60 -4.13 13.45
C ASN A 107 -7.06 -3.86 13.09
N ALA A 108 -7.87 -4.91 12.92
CA ALA A 108 -9.30 -4.79 12.67
C ALA A 108 -10.05 -4.11 13.82
N THR A 109 -9.70 -4.46 15.06
CA THR A 109 -10.26 -3.85 16.26
C THR A 109 -9.98 -2.35 16.31
N GLU A 110 -8.71 -1.96 16.22
CA GLU A 110 -8.29 -0.54 16.21
C GLU A 110 -8.93 0.24 15.04
N TYR A 111 -9.11 -0.42 13.89
CA TYR A 111 -9.78 0.20 12.76
C TYR A 111 -11.27 0.51 13.07
N ILE A 112 -12.00 -0.42 13.68
CA ILE A 112 -13.40 -0.19 14.05
C ILE A 112 -13.53 0.83 15.18
N GLU A 113 -12.64 0.84 16.17
CA GLU A 113 -12.62 1.84 17.25
C GLU A 113 -12.60 3.27 16.73
N LYS A 114 -11.85 3.54 15.66
CA LYS A 114 -11.81 4.86 15.00
C LYS A 114 -13.18 5.32 14.49
N TYR A 115 -14.06 4.38 14.18
CA TYR A 115 -15.40 4.65 13.64
C TYR A 115 -16.52 4.43 14.66
N ALA A 116 -16.19 4.05 15.90
CA ALA A 116 -17.17 3.72 16.92
C ALA A 116 -18.20 4.85 17.12
N LYS A 117 -17.75 6.10 17.23
CA LYS A 117 -18.64 7.27 17.37
C LYS A 117 -19.63 7.43 16.21
N GLN A 118 -19.18 7.16 14.98
CA GLN A 118 -20.05 7.21 13.79
C GLN A 118 -21.05 6.06 13.75
N LEU A 119 -20.65 4.90 14.27
CA LEU A 119 -21.49 3.70 14.30
C LEU A 119 -22.49 3.74 15.44
N ALA A 120 -22.25 4.48 16.52
CA ALA A 120 -23.11 4.56 17.70
C ALA A 120 -24.54 5.04 17.39
N ARG A 121 -24.75 5.79 16.32
CA ARG A 121 -26.07 6.28 15.87
C ARG A 121 -27.00 5.21 15.27
N PHE A 122 -26.46 4.03 14.95
CA PHE A 122 -27.21 2.93 14.35
C PHE A 122 -27.67 1.93 15.41
N SER A 123 -28.70 1.14 15.13
CA SER A 123 -29.09 0.00 15.95
C SER A 123 -27.99 -1.06 16.00
N ASP A 124 -28.05 -1.95 16.98
CA ASP A 124 -27.05 -3.03 17.14
C ASP A 124 -26.95 -3.90 15.89
N GLU A 125 -28.09 -4.25 15.31
CA GLU A 125 -28.14 -5.06 14.08
C GLU A 125 -27.52 -4.31 12.88
N GLU A 126 -27.82 -3.05 12.72
CA GLU A 126 -27.25 -2.22 11.65
C GLU A 126 -25.74 -2.00 11.83
N ARG A 127 -25.29 -1.79 13.09
CA ARG A 127 -23.87 -1.67 13.42
C ARG A 127 -23.09 -2.91 13.05
N GLU A 128 -23.61 -4.07 13.47
CA GLU A 128 -22.99 -5.37 13.15
C GLU A 128 -22.84 -5.55 11.65
N LYS A 129 -23.91 -5.32 10.86
CA LYS A 129 -23.86 -5.40 9.39
C LYS A 129 -22.81 -4.44 8.79
N LYS A 130 -22.73 -3.23 9.32
CA LYS A 130 -21.75 -2.23 8.84
C LYS A 130 -20.31 -2.63 9.18
N ILE A 131 -20.06 -3.14 10.38
CA ILE A 131 -18.74 -3.65 10.80
C ILE A 131 -18.32 -4.82 9.89
N ILE A 132 -19.19 -5.81 9.70
CA ILE A 132 -18.93 -6.96 8.84
C ILE A 132 -18.56 -6.50 7.43
N ASN A 133 -19.36 -5.63 6.84
CA ASN A 133 -19.11 -5.14 5.48
C ASN A 133 -17.78 -4.37 5.38
N ARG A 134 -17.50 -3.47 6.33
CA ARG A 134 -16.24 -2.71 6.37
C ARG A 134 -15.01 -3.61 6.44
N LEU A 135 -15.04 -4.63 7.29
CA LEU A 135 -13.93 -5.54 7.49
C LEU A 135 -13.76 -6.51 6.30
N ARG A 136 -14.86 -6.99 5.70
CA ARG A 136 -14.81 -7.80 4.48
C ARG A 136 -14.13 -7.03 3.32
N LEU A 137 -14.51 -5.77 3.10
CA LEU A 137 -13.91 -4.92 2.07
C LEU A 137 -12.42 -4.63 2.32
N ARG A 138 -11.93 -4.83 3.55
CA ARG A 138 -10.51 -4.69 3.90
C ARG A 138 -9.75 -6.02 3.88
N GLY A 139 -10.44 -7.11 3.55
CA GLY A 139 -9.86 -8.41 3.31
C GLY A 139 -9.73 -9.31 4.53
N TYR A 140 -10.36 -8.97 5.66
CA TYR A 140 -10.38 -9.84 6.84
C TYR A 140 -11.24 -11.08 6.61
N ASN A 141 -10.80 -12.20 7.19
CA ASN A 141 -11.57 -13.44 7.17
C ASN A 141 -12.68 -13.43 8.22
N TRP A 142 -13.60 -14.39 8.13
CA TRP A 142 -14.73 -14.49 9.04
C TRP A 142 -14.31 -14.74 10.50
N ASP A 143 -13.27 -15.53 10.74
CA ASP A 143 -12.76 -15.77 12.10
C ASP A 143 -12.37 -14.44 12.79
N THR A 144 -11.64 -13.58 12.11
CA THR A 144 -11.29 -12.25 12.62
C THR A 144 -12.53 -11.38 12.80
N ILE A 145 -13.41 -11.31 11.79
CA ILE A 145 -14.62 -10.49 11.83
C ILE A 145 -15.51 -10.89 12.99
N SER A 146 -15.76 -12.20 13.17
CA SER A 146 -16.61 -12.71 14.23
C SER A 146 -16.10 -12.40 15.64
N LYS A 147 -14.78 -12.33 15.81
CA LYS A 147 -14.15 -11.92 17.07
C LYS A 147 -14.29 -10.41 17.32
N VAL A 148 -14.19 -9.62 16.26
CA VAL A 148 -14.32 -8.15 16.38
C VAL A 148 -15.73 -7.75 16.76
N ILE A 149 -16.77 -8.30 16.11
CA ILE A 149 -18.18 -7.95 16.40
C ILE A 149 -18.63 -8.29 17.83
N LYS A 150 -17.93 -9.22 18.50
CA LYS A 150 -18.21 -9.60 19.88
C LYS A 150 -17.57 -8.66 20.91
N LYS A 151 -16.76 -7.69 20.47
CA LYS A 151 -16.10 -6.76 21.38
C LYS A 151 -17.03 -5.63 21.82
N PRO A 152 -16.91 -5.17 23.09
CA PRO A 152 -17.76 -4.11 23.63
C PRO A 152 -17.27 -2.72 23.16
N PHE A 153 -17.50 -2.36 21.90
CA PHE A 153 -17.15 -1.04 21.39
C PHE A 153 -18.10 0.08 21.86
N PHE A 154 -19.29 -0.29 22.36
CA PHE A 154 -20.41 0.62 22.56
C PHE A 154 -21.03 0.49 23.98
N GLU A 155 -20.36 -0.21 24.87
CA GLU A 155 -20.76 -0.21 26.29
C GLU A 155 -20.41 1.14 26.93
N GLU A 156 -21.41 1.73 27.60
CA GLU A 156 -21.28 2.98 28.36
C GLU A 156 -20.42 2.79 29.62
#